data_c0e276a1922d59dbcb2fd9ac45f5146e
#
_entry.id   c0e276a1922d59dbcb2fd9ac45f5146e
#
_cell.length_a   1.000
_cell.length_b   1.000
_cell.length_c   1.000
_cell.angle_alpha   90.00
_cell.angle_beta   90.00
_cell.angle_gamma   90.00
#
_symmetry.space_group_name_H-M   'P 1'
#
loop_
_entity.id
_entity.type
_entity.pdbx_description
1 polymer ?
#
loop_
_entity_poly.entity_id
_entity_poly.type
_entity_poly.pdbx_seq_one_letter_code
_entity_poly.pdbx_strand_id
1 'polypeptide(L)'
;MSQTAYPTTEQIAASAFKLLVENPLFKVGEATIRGNVYRVFDNAPPSLAGAFLHGASYGDKEFLYYEGEVWTHQKLWSEACRLANALSAGLGVKKGDKVAIAMRNYPEWCAAYMAIISLGAIAVPLNAWWKGEELRYALKDCGARVVFVDDKRLEYIGPLKDDLGLTLISVRHDAGGGAHLYSDLLSRSHSDAPPAIEIGPEDDFAIYYTSGSTGNPKGVILTHRSVLSALFSWMFIAMALKDARGGVSIFGDDPGILLGIPLFHVTGSHAIFLLSWIAGRRMAVMYRWDAKRAVELINEHRLTNFVGVPSQSFELIDAAGPTPMPTLVDIGSGGAKRPAEQVKKLKQKFAKANPSSGYGLTETNAAGCVISLADYQKRPDSTGRALPPVTDIKIVGDDGDCAAGEVGEVWIRSAANFRGYLNLPDDTARAITPDGWFRTGDVGRLDEEGFLYIVDRIKDLIIRGGENISCLEVEARAYQHPAVAQALAFSVPDETLGERVGLVFYPKEGARLDPKELRDFMSSELAGFKVPERIWLSPGPLPKLGTEKFDKQTIRRIALQNTPSWSA
;
A
#
# COMPACT_ATOMS: atom_id res chain seq x y z
N MET A 1 3.05 21.32 -28.32
CA MET A 1 1.85 21.43 -27.48
C MET A 1 2.28 22.09 -26.17
N SER A 2 1.71 23.28 -25.85
CA SER A 2 2.02 24.03 -24.63
C SER A 2 1.80 23.11 -23.43
N GLN A 3 2.74 23.11 -22.48
CA GLN A 3 2.51 22.53 -21.16
C GLN A 3 1.24 23.21 -20.60
N THR A 4 0.12 22.52 -20.59
CA THR A 4 -1.07 22.98 -19.88
C THR A 4 -0.65 23.20 -18.43
N ALA A 5 -0.77 24.42 -17.96
CA ALA A 5 -0.46 24.78 -16.58
C ALA A 5 -1.23 23.85 -15.65
N TYR A 6 -0.60 23.42 -14.55
CA TYR A 6 -1.28 22.61 -13.55
C TYR A 6 -2.47 23.38 -12.96
N PRO A 7 -3.61 22.72 -12.72
CA PRO A 7 -4.73 23.40 -12.08
C PRO A 7 -4.33 23.86 -10.67
N THR A 8 -4.87 25.01 -10.27
CA THR A 8 -4.69 25.50 -8.90
C THR A 8 -5.52 24.68 -7.92
N THR A 9 -5.19 24.76 -6.65
CA THR A 9 -5.98 24.14 -5.57
C THR A 9 -7.45 24.57 -5.62
N GLU A 10 -7.72 25.84 -5.92
CA GLU A 10 -9.07 26.39 -6.06
C GLU A 10 -9.83 25.77 -7.24
N GLN A 11 -9.16 25.58 -8.39
CA GLN A 11 -9.75 24.93 -9.56
C GLN A 11 -10.09 23.45 -9.26
N ILE A 12 -9.21 22.75 -8.54
CA ILE A 12 -9.46 21.37 -8.12
C ILE A 12 -10.64 21.32 -7.15
N ALA A 13 -10.72 22.24 -6.18
CA ALA A 13 -11.82 22.33 -5.23
C ALA A 13 -13.15 22.66 -5.92
N ALA A 14 -13.16 23.57 -6.89
CA ALA A 14 -14.34 23.90 -7.69
C ALA A 14 -14.84 22.69 -8.51
N SER A 15 -13.92 21.96 -9.15
CA SER A 15 -14.25 20.73 -9.89
C SER A 15 -14.75 19.62 -8.95
N ALA A 16 -14.17 19.47 -7.77
CA ALA A 16 -14.64 18.54 -6.75
C ALA A 16 -16.06 18.89 -6.28
N PHE A 17 -16.33 20.17 -5.99
CA PHE A 17 -17.67 20.61 -5.61
C PHE A 17 -18.69 20.35 -6.73
N LYS A 18 -18.36 20.67 -7.98
CA LYS A 18 -19.20 20.39 -9.15
C LYS A 18 -19.55 18.90 -9.25
N LEU A 19 -18.56 18.01 -9.08
CA LEU A 19 -18.80 16.56 -9.12
C LEU A 19 -19.73 16.08 -7.99
N LEU A 20 -19.63 16.63 -6.79
CA LEU A 20 -20.52 16.29 -5.68
C LEU A 20 -21.98 16.69 -5.96
N VAL A 21 -22.20 17.78 -6.70
CA VAL A 21 -23.53 18.30 -7.01
C VAL A 21 -24.13 17.63 -8.26
N GLU A 22 -23.33 17.47 -9.32
CA GLU A 22 -23.83 17.10 -10.63
C GLU A 22 -23.70 15.60 -10.95
N ASN A 23 -22.80 14.88 -10.29
CA ASN A 23 -22.58 13.46 -10.58
C ASN A 23 -23.17 12.55 -9.49
N PRO A 24 -24.28 11.84 -9.79
CA PRO A 24 -24.94 10.98 -8.81
C PRO A 24 -24.03 9.90 -8.21
N LEU A 25 -23.00 9.46 -8.95
CA LEU A 25 -22.05 8.45 -8.49
C LEU A 25 -21.33 8.88 -7.19
N PHE A 26 -21.10 10.18 -7.02
CA PHE A 26 -20.39 10.74 -5.88
C PHE A 26 -21.29 11.46 -4.88
N LYS A 27 -22.58 11.22 -4.95
CA LYS A 27 -23.52 11.77 -3.95
C LYS A 27 -23.12 11.27 -2.56
N VAL A 28 -22.93 12.22 -1.64
CA VAL A 28 -22.56 11.96 -0.25
C VAL A 28 -23.76 12.05 0.64
N GLY A 29 -23.96 11.03 1.44
CA GLY A 29 -24.94 10.97 2.52
C GLY A 29 -24.28 10.57 3.83
N GLU A 30 -25.08 10.05 4.75
CA GLU A 30 -24.64 9.62 6.07
C GLU A 30 -25.09 8.18 6.36
N ALA A 31 -24.26 7.44 7.07
CA ALA A 31 -24.62 6.12 7.60
C ALA A 31 -24.12 5.95 9.04
N THR A 32 -24.92 5.29 9.86
CA THR A 32 -24.50 4.88 11.19
C THR A 32 -23.71 3.58 11.08
N ILE A 33 -22.41 3.63 11.41
CA ILE A 33 -21.50 2.50 11.36
C ILE A 33 -20.97 2.28 12.78
N ARG A 34 -21.27 1.13 13.37
CA ARG A 34 -20.84 0.77 14.75
C ARG A 34 -21.10 1.88 15.78
N GLY A 35 -22.29 2.49 15.69
CA GLY A 35 -22.75 3.54 16.63
C GLY A 35 -22.33 4.96 16.29
N ASN A 36 -21.46 5.18 15.31
CA ASN A 36 -21.01 6.50 14.88
C ASN A 36 -21.56 6.87 13.50
N VAL A 37 -21.88 8.14 13.27
CA VAL A 37 -22.33 8.65 11.97
C VAL A 37 -21.11 9.01 11.13
N TYR A 38 -21.04 8.49 9.90
CA TYR A 38 -19.98 8.77 8.92
C TYR A 38 -20.57 9.26 7.62
N ARG A 39 -19.84 10.11 6.93
CA ARG A 39 -20.09 10.42 5.51
C ARG A 39 -19.81 9.20 4.66
N VAL A 40 -20.73 8.87 3.74
CA VAL A 40 -20.64 7.73 2.83
C VAL A 40 -21.04 8.13 1.42
N PHE A 41 -20.68 7.34 0.43
CA PHE A 41 -21.24 7.47 -0.92
C PHE A 41 -22.59 6.73 -0.99
N ASP A 42 -23.68 7.48 -1.19
CA ASP A 42 -25.05 6.93 -1.22
C ASP A 42 -25.24 5.88 -2.32
N ASN A 43 -24.62 6.09 -3.47
CA ASN A 43 -24.79 5.26 -4.67
C ASN A 43 -23.64 4.27 -4.88
N ALA A 44 -22.75 4.10 -3.90
CA ALA A 44 -21.80 2.98 -3.94
C ALA A 44 -22.55 1.63 -3.88
N PRO A 45 -22.12 0.62 -4.63
CA PRO A 45 -22.74 -0.70 -4.51
C PRO A 45 -22.60 -1.22 -3.06
N PRO A 46 -23.53 -2.06 -2.57
CA PRO A 46 -23.50 -2.57 -1.20
C PRO A 46 -22.30 -3.46 -0.93
N SER A 47 -21.71 -4.04 -1.98
CA SER A 47 -20.54 -4.92 -1.85
C SER A 47 -19.62 -4.83 -3.06
N LEU A 48 -18.38 -5.35 -2.93
CA LEU A 48 -17.44 -5.48 -4.04
C LEU A 48 -17.97 -6.33 -5.19
N ALA A 49 -18.92 -7.24 -4.95
CA ALA A 49 -19.54 -8.03 -6.02
C ALA A 49 -20.19 -7.12 -7.10
N GLY A 50 -20.85 -6.03 -6.68
CA GLY A 50 -21.38 -5.03 -7.62
C GLY A 50 -20.29 -4.29 -8.39
N ALA A 51 -19.17 -3.96 -7.74
CA ALA A 51 -18.01 -3.35 -8.38
C ALA A 51 -17.31 -4.33 -9.36
N PHE A 52 -17.32 -5.62 -9.06
CA PHE A 52 -16.79 -6.65 -9.97
C PHE A 52 -17.64 -6.77 -11.25
N LEU A 53 -18.96 -6.73 -11.13
CA LEU A 53 -19.87 -6.72 -12.29
C LEU A 53 -19.65 -5.49 -13.17
N HIS A 54 -19.40 -4.32 -12.57
CA HIS A 54 -19.05 -3.12 -13.35
C HIS A 54 -17.77 -3.34 -14.16
N GLY A 55 -16.69 -3.82 -13.53
CA GLY A 55 -15.43 -4.10 -14.24
C GLY A 55 -15.59 -5.20 -15.31
N ALA A 56 -16.43 -6.22 -15.08
CA ALA A 56 -16.73 -7.25 -16.06
C ALA A 56 -17.41 -6.69 -17.32
N SER A 57 -18.14 -5.57 -17.22
CA SER A 57 -18.80 -4.92 -18.36
C SER A 57 -17.84 -4.39 -19.43
N TYR A 58 -16.54 -4.29 -19.13
CA TYR A 58 -15.51 -3.97 -20.14
C TYR A 58 -15.26 -5.13 -21.12
N GLY A 59 -15.79 -6.33 -20.86
CA GLY A 59 -15.80 -7.46 -21.79
C GLY A 59 -14.40 -7.91 -22.20
N ASP A 60 -14.17 -7.98 -23.53
CA ASP A 60 -12.91 -8.46 -24.11
C ASP A 60 -11.77 -7.43 -24.07
N LYS A 61 -11.95 -6.28 -23.40
CA LYS A 61 -10.85 -5.34 -23.19
C LYS A 61 -9.73 -6.03 -22.42
N GLU A 62 -8.49 -5.90 -22.92
CA GLU A 62 -7.29 -6.39 -22.26
C GLU A 62 -7.13 -5.74 -20.88
N PHE A 63 -6.84 -6.57 -19.88
CA PHE A 63 -6.72 -6.12 -18.49
C PHE A 63 -5.39 -6.46 -17.87
N LEU A 64 -4.99 -7.73 -17.88
CA LEU A 64 -3.73 -8.19 -17.26
C LEU A 64 -2.74 -8.68 -18.31
N TYR A 65 -1.49 -8.29 -18.16
CA TYR A 65 -0.34 -8.84 -18.85
C TYR A 65 0.57 -9.52 -17.82
N TYR A 66 0.90 -10.78 -18.02
CA TYR A 66 1.78 -11.54 -17.15
C TYR A 66 2.58 -12.57 -17.94
N GLU A 67 3.93 -12.43 -17.98
CA GLU A 67 4.86 -13.41 -18.59
C GLU A 67 4.40 -13.93 -19.97
N GLY A 68 3.96 -13.02 -20.86
CA GLY A 68 3.45 -13.34 -22.19
C GLY A 68 1.96 -13.73 -22.26
N GLU A 69 1.30 -13.89 -21.13
CA GLU A 69 -0.15 -14.11 -21.07
C GLU A 69 -0.91 -12.78 -21.12
N VAL A 70 -2.03 -12.76 -21.83
CA VAL A 70 -2.99 -11.66 -21.84
C VAL A 70 -4.33 -12.15 -21.30
N TRP A 71 -4.84 -11.44 -20.31
CA TRP A 71 -6.14 -11.71 -19.73
C TRP A 71 -7.05 -10.51 -19.95
N THR A 72 -8.22 -10.76 -20.55
CA THR A 72 -9.28 -9.76 -20.70
C THR A 72 -10.08 -9.63 -19.40
N HIS A 73 -10.87 -8.57 -19.26
CA HIS A 73 -11.83 -8.45 -18.17
C HIS A 73 -12.79 -9.66 -18.16
N GLN A 74 -13.31 -10.07 -19.32
CA GLN A 74 -14.20 -11.23 -19.44
C GLN A 74 -13.51 -12.52 -18.97
N LYS A 75 -12.28 -12.78 -19.41
CA LYS A 75 -11.54 -13.99 -19.02
C LYS A 75 -11.35 -14.05 -17.50
N LEU A 76 -10.88 -12.97 -16.88
CA LEU A 76 -10.65 -12.94 -15.44
C LEU A 76 -11.94 -13.12 -14.66
N TRP A 77 -13.02 -12.44 -15.08
CA TRP A 77 -14.32 -12.56 -14.41
C TRP A 77 -14.93 -13.95 -14.55
N SER A 78 -14.94 -14.52 -15.75
CA SER A 78 -15.42 -15.88 -15.99
C SER A 78 -14.67 -16.90 -15.12
N GLU A 79 -13.35 -16.79 -15.03
CA GLU A 79 -12.54 -17.66 -14.19
C GLU A 79 -12.85 -17.48 -12.69
N ALA A 80 -13.02 -16.24 -12.22
CA ALA A 80 -13.44 -15.96 -10.85
C ALA A 80 -14.82 -16.56 -10.54
N CYS A 81 -15.78 -16.46 -11.46
CA CYS A 81 -17.12 -17.06 -11.31
C CYS A 81 -17.08 -18.59 -11.22
N ARG A 82 -16.34 -19.23 -12.11
CA ARG A 82 -16.16 -20.70 -12.09
C ARG A 82 -15.51 -21.15 -10.79
N LEU A 83 -14.49 -20.45 -10.37
CA LEU A 83 -13.78 -20.74 -9.11
C LEU A 83 -14.71 -20.54 -7.89
N ALA A 84 -15.52 -19.48 -7.85
CA ALA A 84 -16.50 -19.25 -6.78
C ALA A 84 -17.49 -20.43 -6.69
N ASN A 85 -18.04 -20.86 -7.81
CA ASN A 85 -18.94 -22.03 -7.85
C ASN A 85 -18.25 -23.33 -7.39
N ALA A 86 -17.01 -23.56 -7.82
CA ALA A 86 -16.24 -24.74 -7.43
C ALA A 86 -15.88 -24.73 -5.93
N LEU A 87 -15.53 -23.58 -5.36
CA LEU A 87 -15.30 -23.42 -3.91
C LEU A 87 -16.57 -23.70 -3.12
N SER A 88 -17.70 -23.16 -3.54
CA SER A 88 -18.98 -23.36 -2.84
C SER A 88 -19.48 -24.80 -2.95
N ALA A 89 -19.65 -25.32 -4.16
CA ALA A 89 -20.22 -26.65 -4.39
C ALA A 89 -19.23 -27.79 -4.10
N GLY A 90 -17.95 -27.61 -4.43
CA GLY A 90 -16.93 -28.64 -4.32
C GLY A 90 -16.23 -28.70 -2.96
N LEU A 91 -16.01 -27.57 -2.30
CA LEU A 91 -15.29 -27.48 -1.03
C LEU A 91 -16.16 -26.95 0.13
N GLY A 92 -17.44 -26.65 -0.13
CA GLY A 92 -18.40 -26.23 0.88
C GLY A 92 -18.13 -24.84 1.49
N VAL A 93 -17.38 -23.99 0.80
CA VAL A 93 -17.10 -22.62 1.24
C VAL A 93 -18.39 -21.80 1.25
N LYS A 94 -18.65 -21.11 2.34
CA LYS A 94 -19.86 -20.30 2.58
C LYS A 94 -19.51 -18.87 2.95
N LYS A 95 -20.52 -18.01 2.93
CA LYS A 95 -20.42 -16.63 3.43
C LYS A 95 -19.85 -16.61 4.85
N GLY A 96 -18.84 -15.77 5.08
CA GLY A 96 -18.12 -15.60 6.35
C GLY A 96 -16.97 -16.58 6.58
N ASP A 97 -16.82 -17.63 5.76
CA ASP A 97 -15.66 -18.51 5.83
C ASP A 97 -14.39 -17.76 5.39
N LYS A 98 -13.26 -18.05 6.05
CA LYS A 98 -11.97 -17.47 5.69
C LYS A 98 -11.25 -18.38 4.71
N VAL A 99 -10.80 -17.82 3.60
CA VAL A 99 -10.02 -18.51 2.58
C VAL A 99 -8.71 -17.76 2.39
N ALA A 100 -7.59 -18.44 2.63
CA ALA A 100 -6.27 -17.81 2.53
C ALA A 100 -5.70 -17.87 1.12
N ILE A 101 -4.93 -16.84 0.75
CA ILE A 101 -4.18 -16.73 -0.50
C ILE A 101 -2.71 -16.56 -0.14
N ALA A 102 -1.94 -17.62 -0.24
CA ALA A 102 -0.51 -17.66 0.03
C ALA A 102 0.27 -17.84 -1.27
N MET A 103 0.29 -16.80 -2.09
CA MET A 103 0.95 -16.79 -3.41
C MET A 103 1.58 -15.44 -3.71
N ARG A 104 2.52 -15.43 -4.65
CA ARG A 104 3.04 -14.22 -5.31
C ARG A 104 1.99 -13.61 -6.24
N ASN A 105 2.38 -12.55 -6.92
CA ASN A 105 1.52 -11.90 -7.91
C ASN A 105 1.36 -12.80 -9.13
N TYR A 106 0.14 -13.31 -9.31
CA TYR A 106 -0.30 -14.08 -10.48
C TYR A 106 -1.69 -13.58 -10.93
N PRO A 107 -2.08 -13.78 -12.16
CA PRO A 107 -3.47 -13.56 -12.60
C PRO A 107 -4.47 -14.36 -11.76
N GLU A 108 -4.13 -15.60 -11.40
CA GLU A 108 -4.95 -16.48 -10.57
C GLU A 108 -5.12 -15.97 -9.12
N TRP A 109 -4.18 -15.16 -8.62
CA TRP A 109 -4.36 -14.46 -7.35
C TRP A 109 -5.58 -13.53 -7.43
N CYS A 110 -5.70 -12.77 -8.53
CA CYS A 110 -6.83 -11.87 -8.77
C CYS A 110 -8.14 -12.65 -8.92
N ALA A 111 -8.14 -13.76 -9.67
CA ALA A 111 -9.31 -14.62 -9.82
C ALA A 111 -9.75 -15.24 -8.51
N ALA A 112 -8.83 -15.78 -7.69
CA ALA A 112 -9.11 -16.35 -6.39
C ALA A 112 -9.69 -15.30 -5.42
N TYR A 113 -9.08 -14.10 -5.39
CA TYR A 113 -9.55 -12.99 -4.55
C TYR A 113 -10.99 -12.58 -4.89
N MET A 114 -11.28 -12.41 -6.19
CA MET A 114 -12.62 -12.07 -6.66
C MET A 114 -13.63 -13.21 -6.39
N ALA A 115 -13.23 -14.47 -6.57
CA ALA A 115 -14.07 -15.63 -6.31
C ALA A 115 -14.49 -15.72 -4.84
N ILE A 116 -13.51 -15.60 -3.91
CA ILE A 116 -13.76 -15.65 -2.47
C ILE A 116 -14.74 -14.55 -2.05
N ILE A 117 -14.49 -13.32 -2.50
CA ILE A 117 -15.32 -12.14 -2.16
C ILE A 117 -16.72 -12.26 -2.74
N SER A 118 -16.87 -12.81 -3.96
CA SER A 118 -18.18 -13.01 -4.60
C SER A 118 -19.04 -14.06 -3.89
N LEU A 119 -18.44 -14.91 -3.07
CA LEU A 119 -19.14 -15.84 -2.16
C LEU A 119 -19.54 -15.20 -0.82
N GLY A 120 -19.20 -13.93 -0.58
CA GLY A 120 -19.30 -13.35 0.75
C GLY A 120 -18.36 -14.02 1.76
N ALA A 121 -17.40 -14.82 1.29
CA ALA A 121 -16.32 -15.35 2.10
C ALA A 121 -15.24 -14.28 2.29
N ILE A 122 -14.39 -14.47 3.30
CA ILE A 122 -13.39 -13.51 3.73
C ILE A 122 -12.04 -13.89 3.14
N ALA A 123 -11.49 -13.09 2.25
CA ALA A 123 -10.17 -13.29 1.70
C ALA A 123 -9.08 -13.00 2.76
N VAL A 124 -8.11 -13.90 2.91
CA VAL A 124 -6.97 -13.70 3.81
C VAL A 124 -5.67 -13.74 3.01
N PRO A 125 -5.27 -12.63 2.39
CA PRO A 125 -4.00 -12.51 1.70
C PRO A 125 -2.83 -12.64 2.68
N LEU A 126 -2.07 -13.71 2.58
CA LEU A 126 -0.90 -13.95 3.43
C LEU A 126 0.37 -13.41 2.75
N ASN A 127 1.26 -12.90 3.55
CA ASN A 127 2.55 -12.42 3.07
C ASN A 127 3.34 -13.59 2.44
N ALA A 128 3.53 -13.52 1.12
CA ALA A 128 4.21 -14.56 0.34
C ALA A 128 5.72 -14.68 0.62
N TRP A 129 6.28 -13.87 1.52
CA TRP A 129 7.66 -13.97 2.00
C TRP A 129 7.77 -14.69 3.34
N TRP A 130 6.66 -14.88 4.03
CA TRP A 130 6.62 -15.62 5.29
C TRP A 130 6.98 -17.09 5.12
N LYS A 131 7.51 -17.66 6.19
CA LYS A 131 7.93 -19.05 6.26
C LYS A 131 7.34 -19.70 7.50
N GLY A 132 7.40 -21.01 7.57
CA GLY A 132 7.13 -21.88 8.71
C GLY A 132 6.22 -21.28 9.79
N GLU A 133 6.80 -20.79 10.85
CA GLU A 133 6.07 -20.31 12.03
C GLU A 133 5.20 -19.08 11.79
N GLU A 134 5.62 -18.16 10.90
CA GLU A 134 4.80 -16.97 10.57
C GLU A 134 3.51 -17.39 9.84
N LEU A 135 3.62 -18.33 8.90
CA LEU A 135 2.47 -18.88 8.18
C LEU A 135 1.58 -19.73 9.11
N ARG A 136 2.19 -20.54 9.98
CA ARG A 136 1.46 -21.31 11.00
C ARG A 136 0.65 -20.38 11.91
N TYR A 137 1.29 -19.32 12.41
CA TYR A 137 0.62 -18.33 13.25
C TYR A 137 -0.59 -17.71 12.54
N ALA A 138 -0.39 -17.18 11.34
CA ALA A 138 -1.45 -16.47 10.62
C ALA A 138 -2.62 -17.38 10.24
N LEU A 139 -2.35 -18.61 9.78
CA LEU A 139 -3.37 -19.61 9.45
C LEU A 139 -4.18 -20.05 10.67
N LYS A 140 -3.50 -20.26 11.82
CA LYS A 140 -4.15 -20.59 13.08
C LYS A 140 -4.99 -19.44 13.62
N ASP A 141 -4.46 -18.21 13.57
CA ASP A 141 -5.13 -17.00 14.07
C ASP A 141 -6.38 -16.66 13.24
N CYS A 142 -6.28 -16.69 11.90
CA CYS A 142 -7.45 -16.43 11.06
C CYS A 142 -8.44 -17.62 10.98
N GLY A 143 -7.99 -18.83 11.24
CA GLY A 143 -8.81 -20.04 11.14
C GLY A 143 -9.23 -20.39 9.71
N ALA A 144 -8.48 -19.94 8.70
CA ALA A 144 -8.72 -20.34 7.31
C ALA A 144 -8.48 -21.84 7.12
N ARG A 145 -9.42 -22.52 6.45
CA ARG A 145 -9.32 -23.96 6.17
C ARG A 145 -9.01 -24.26 4.71
N VAL A 146 -9.29 -23.34 3.79
CA VAL A 146 -8.95 -23.44 2.36
C VAL A 146 -7.84 -22.46 2.09
N VAL A 147 -6.77 -22.90 1.42
CA VAL A 147 -5.58 -22.11 1.16
C VAL A 147 -5.13 -22.29 -0.28
N PHE A 148 -5.10 -21.20 -1.05
CA PHE A 148 -4.44 -21.17 -2.34
C PHE A 148 -2.93 -21.01 -2.13
N VAL A 149 -2.14 -21.86 -2.80
CA VAL A 149 -0.68 -21.89 -2.66
C VAL A 149 0.00 -21.98 -4.01
N ASP A 150 1.12 -21.26 -4.19
CA ASP A 150 2.06 -21.55 -5.26
C ASP A 150 3.11 -22.59 -4.77
N ASP A 151 4.03 -23.02 -5.65
CA ASP A 151 5.04 -24.04 -5.37
C ASP A 151 5.80 -23.77 -4.06
N LYS A 152 6.33 -22.57 -3.94
CA LYS A 152 7.17 -22.16 -2.80
C LYS A 152 6.38 -22.15 -1.48
N ARG A 153 5.13 -21.71 -1.50
CA ARG A 153 4.29 -21.69 -0.29
C ARG A 153 3.73 -23.07 0.02
N LEU A 154 3.56 -23.93 -1.00
CA LEU A 154 3.24 -25.35 -0.78
C LEU A 154 4.34 -26.06 0.03
N GLU A 155 5.63 -25.77 -0.23
CA GLU A 155 6.75 -26.31 0.57
C GLU A 155 6.63 -25.98 2.07
N TYR A 156 6.14 -24.78 2.42
CA TYR A 156 6.05 -24.31 3.80
C TYR A 156 4.72 -24.67 4.47
N ILE A 157 3.62 -24.68 3.72
CA ILE A 157 2.26 -24.90 4.24
C ILE A 157 1.88 -26.37 4.17
N GLY A 158 2.39 -27.15 3.21
CA GLY A 158 2.14 -28.58 3.08
C GLY A 158 2.34 -29.37 4.37
N PRO A 159 3.47 -29.19 5.10
CA PRO A 159 3.68 -29.85 6.40
C PRO A 159 2.68 -29.46 7.49
N LEU A 160 1.98 -28.31 7.34
CA LEU A 160 0.98 -27.84 8.30
C LEU A 160 -0.43 -28.36 8.02
N LYS A 161 -0.64 -29.00 6.85
CA LYS A 161 -1.95 -29.38 6.32
C LYS A 161 -2.78 -30.18 7.31
N ASP A 162 -2.23 -31.28 7.81
CA ASP A 162 -2.96 -32.21 8.69
C ASP A 162 -3.16 -31.62 10.09
N ASP A 163 -2.14 -30.92 10.62
CA ASP A 163 -2.18 -30.28 11.95
C ASP A 163 -3.25 -29.16 12.01
N LEU A 164 -3.41 -28.39 10.93
CA LEU A 164 -4.37 -27.30 10.87
C LEU A 164 -5.67 -27.66 10.13
N GLY A 165 -5.81 -28.90 9.62
CA GLY A 165 -6.98 -29.35 8.87
C GLY A 165 -7.20 -28.54 7.57
N LEU A 166 -6.13 -28.29 6.81
CA LEU A 166 -6.17 -27.44 5.63
C LEU A 166 -6.55 -28.21 4.36
N THR A 167 -7.35 -27.61 3.53
CA THR A 167 -7.54 -27.97 2.12
C THR A 167 -6.69 -27.05 1.27
N LEU A 168 -5.68 -27.61 0.58
CA LEU A 168 -4.74 -26.83 -0.25
C LEU A 168 -5.17 -26.85 -1.71
N ILE A 169 -5.06 -25.69 -2.37
CA ILE A 169 -5.29 -25.51 -3.81
C ILE A 169 -3.98 -25.04 -4.43
N SER A 170 -3.34 -25.92 -5.22
CA SER A 170 -2.08 -25.64 -5.89
C SER A 170 -2.32 -24.87 -7.18
N VAL A 171 -1.61 -23.74 -7.34
CA VAL A 171 -1.71 -22.83 -8.49
C VAL A 171 -0.44 -22.94 -9.30
N ARG A 172 -0.57 -23.22 -10.61
CA ARG A 172 0.52 -23.31 -11.61
C ARG A 172 1.54 -24.44 -11.42
N HIS A 173 1.37 -25.30 -10.46
CA HIS A 173 2.27 -26.44 -10.18
C HIS A 173 1.47 -27.71 -9.91
N ASP A 174 2.12 -28.85 -10.12
CA ASP A 174 1.53 -30.15 -9.78
C ASP A 174 1.30 -30.26 -8.27
N ALA A 175 0.16 -30.85 -7.94
CA ALA A 175 -0.26 -31.02 -6.56
C ALA A 175 0.54 -32.10 -5.85
N GLY A 176 1.72 -31.77 -5.37
CA GLY A 176 2.39 -32.56 -4.33
C GLY A 176 1.58 -32.52 -3.02
N GLY A 177 1.68 -33.53 -2.17
CA GLY A 177 1.14 -33.51 -0.81
C GLY A 177 -0.39 -33.51 -0.68
N GLY A 178 -1.15 -34.01 -1.68
CA GLY A 178 -2.61 -34.12 -1.62
C GLY A 178 -3.36 -32.78 -1.71
N ALA A 179 -2.80 -31.80 -2.38
CA ALA A 179 -3.50 -30.56 -2.76
C ALA A 179 -4.43 -30.79 -3.96
N HIS A 180 -5.49 -30.02 -4.08
CA HIS A 180 -6.29 -29.93 -5.30
C HIS A 180 -5.55 -29.08 -6.33
N LEU A 181 -5.62 -29.46 -7.62
CA LEU A 181 -5.15 -28.60 -8.69
C LEU A 181 -6.16 -27.47 -8.94
N TYR A 182 -5.67 -26.25 -9.10
CA TYR A 182 -6.49 -25.10 -9.48
C TYR A 182 -7.26 -25.36 -10.78
N SER A 183 -6.60 -25.94 -11.80
CA SER A 183 -7.20 -26.32 -13.07
C SER A 183 -8.35 -27.32 -12.94
N ASP A 184 -8.22 -28.29 -12.03
CA ASP A 184 -9.26 -29.30 -11.78
C ASP A 184 -10.49 -28.67 -11.13
N LEU A 185 -10.29 -27.70 -10.22
CA LEU A 185 -11.39 -26.94 -9.64
C LEU A 185 -12.14 -26.13 -10.70
N LEU A 186 -11.42 -25.44 -11.56
CA LEU A 186 -12.03 -24.70 -12.67
C LEU A 186 -12.84 -25.59 -13.61
N SER A 187 -12.40 -26.83 -13.85
CA SER A 187 -13.11 -27.78 -14.74
C SER A 187 -14.43 -28.29 -14.15
N ARG A 188 -14.66 -28.13 -12.84
CA ARG A 188 -15.88 -28.57 -12.15
C ARG A 188 -17.08 -27.64 -12.31
N SER A 189 -16.86 -26.42 -12.80
CA SER A 189 -17.92 -25.43 -13.03
C SER A 189 -17.75 -24.76 -14.36
N HIS A 190 -18.87 -24.58 -15.07
CA HIS A 190 -18.93 -23.86 -16.33
C HIS A 190 -19.79 -22.57 -16.23
N SER A 191 -20.19 -22.21 -15.01
CA SER A 191 -20.99 -20.99 -14.77
C SER A 191 -20.12 -19.76 -14.84
N ASP A 192 -20.49 -18.80 -15.69
CA ASP A 192 -19.87 -17.49 -15.81
C ASP A 192 -20.53 -16.43 -14.91
N ALA A 193 -21.38 -16.86 -13.95
CA ALA A 193 -21.96 -16.05 -12.90
C ALA A 193 -21.60 -16.64 -11.52
N PRO A 194 -21.27 -15.82 -10.52
CA PRO A 194 -21.02 -16.31 -9.16
C PRO A 194 -22.35 -16.80 -8.54
N PRO A 195 -22.28 -17.63 -7.48
CA PRO A 195 -23.48 -17.96 -6.70
C PRO A 195 -24.21 -16.70 -6.22
N ALA A 196 -25.54 -16.73 -6.26
CA ALA A 196 -26.38 -15.63 -5.78
C ALA A 196 -26.38 -15.61 -4.25
N ILE A 197 -25.60 -14.72 -3.66
CA ILE A 197 -25.43 -14.56 -2.21
C ILE A 197 -25.69 -13.10 -1.85
N GLU A 198 -26.50 -12.86 -0.83
CA GLU A 198 -26.72 -11.52 -0.30
C GLU A 198 -25.50 -11.10 0.55
N ILE A 199 -24.86 -10.00 0.13
CA ILE A 199 -23.67 -9.45 0.79
C ILE A 199 -23.96 -8.00 1.14
N GLY A 200 -23.94 -7.69 2.44
CA GLY A 200 -24.17 -6.35 2.97
C GLY A 200 -22.89 -5.51 3.03
N PRO A 201 -23.04 -4.19 3.17
CA PRO A 201 -21.90 -3.26 3.20
C PRO A 201 -20.99 -3.44 4.43
N GLU A 202 -21.54 -3.89 5.55
CA GLU A 202 -20.77 -4.12 6.79
C GLU A 202 -20.25 -5.55 6.92
N ASP A 203 -20.53 -6.44 5.95
CA ASP A 203 -19.92 -7.76 5.92
C ASP A 203 -18.41 -7.64 5.73
N ASP A 204 -17.64 -8.50 6.39
CA ASP A 204 -16.20 -8.58 6.23
C ASP A 204 -15.87 -9.18 4.85
N PHE A 205 -14.93 -8.57 4.12
CA PHE A 205 -14.49 -9.13 2.84
C PHE A 205 -13.04 -9.60 2.86
N ALA A 206 -12.21 -9.03 3.75
CA ALA A 206 -10.81 -9.43 3.84
C ALA A 206 -10.20 -9.20 5.23
N ILE A 207 -9.14 -9.98 5.51
CA ILE A 207 -8.26 -9.81 6.67
C ILE A 207 -6.83 -9.67 6.13
N TYR A 208 -6.21 -8.50 6.37
CA TYR A 208 -4.83 -8.22 5.98
C TYR A 208 -3.94 -8.18 7.20
N TYR A 209 -2.86 -8.97 7.18
CA TYR A 209 -1.91 -8.96 8.28
C TYR A 209 -0.87 -7.86 8.14
N THR A 210 -0.68 -7.09 9.22
CA THR A 210 0.35 -6.04 9.33
C THR A 210 1.47 -6.50 10.26
N SER A 211 2.68 -6.01 10.02
CA SER A 211 3.79 -6.22 10.96
C SER A 211 3.49 -5.50 12.27
N GLY A 212 3.03 -6.23 13.27
CA GLY A 212 2.77 -5.69 14.61
C GLY A 212 4.06 -5.14 15.27
N SER A 213 3.91 -4.10 16.08
CA SER A 213 5.02 -3.55 16.90
C SER A 213 5.40 -4.47 18.06
N THR A 214 4.55 -5.43 18.42
CA THR A 214 4.66 -6.27 19.62
C THR A 214 5.07 -7.72 19.35
N GLY A 215 5.57 -8.03 18.14
CA GLY A 215 6.06 -9.37 17.76
C GLY A 215 5.22 -10.03 16.68
N ASN A 216 4.02 -10.50 16.98
CA ASN A 216 3.18 -11.18 16.01
C ASN A 216 2.41 -10.20 15.09
N PRO A 217 2.21 -10.55 13.81
CA PRO A 217 1.36 -9.77 12.90
C PRO A 217 -0.08 -9.68 13.40
N LYS A 218 -0.73 -8.52 13.19
CA LYS A 218 -2.14 -8.31 13.53
C LYS A 218 -3.00 -8.40 12.28
N GLY A 219 -4.10 -9.16 12.35
CA GLY A 219 -5.08 -9.25 11.27
C GLY A 219 -6.03 -8.04 11.28
N VAL A 220 -5.96 -7.20 10.26
CA VAL A 220 -6.83 -6.04 10.06
C VAL A 220 -8.09 -6.48 9.32
N ILE A 221 -9.27 -6.34 9.93
CA ILE A 221 -10.55 -6.74 9.35
C ILE A 221 -11.14 -5.58 8.56
N LEU A 222 -11.39 -5.81 7.29
CA LEU A 222 -11.92 -4.82 6.35
C LEU A 222 -13.32 -5.23 5.87
N THR A 223 -14.24 -4.24 5.80
CA THR A 223 -15.63 -4.43 5.34
C THR A 223 -15.80 -3.97 3.89
N HIS A 224 -16.84 -4.47 3.21
CA HIS A 224 -17.15 -4.06 1.85
C HIS A 224 -17.33 -2.55 1.73
N ARG A 225 -18.02 -1.91 2.69
CA ARG A 225 -18.15 -0.44 2.74
C ARG A 225 -16.79 0.23 2.83
N SER A 226 -15.92 -0.26 3.69
CA SER A 226 -14.64 0.41 3.93
C SER A 226 -13.77 0.48 2.68
N VAL A 227 -13.65 -0.62 1.93
CA VAL A 227 -12.87 -0.62 0.69
C VAL A 227 -13.55 0.17 -0.42
N LEU A 228 -14.88 0.09 -0.55
CA LEU A 228 -15.62 0.88 -1.55
C LEU A 228 -15.51 2.38 -1.27
N SER A 229 -15.55 2.80 -0.01
CA SER A 229 -15.31 4.21 0.36
C SER A 229 -13.93 4.69 -0.08
N ALA A 230 -12.90 3.87 0.08
CA ALA A 230 -11.55 4.18 -0.40
C ALA A 230 -11.49 4.26 -1.95
N LEU A 231 -12.04 3.26 -2.65
CA LEU A 231 -12.02 3.20 -4.10
C LEU A 231 -12.78 4.38 -4.73
N PHE A 232 -13.96 4.69 -4.22
CA PHE A 232 -14.75 5.82 -4.70
C PHE A 232 -14.09 7.17 -4.42
N SER A 233 -13.39 7.31 -3.29
CA SER A 233 -12.59 8.52 -3.00
C SER A 233 -11.42 8.68 -3.98
N TRP A 234 -10.72 7.58 -4.33
CA TRP A 234 -9.68 7.62 -5.37
C TRP A 234 -10.24 7.98 -6.75
N MET A 235 -11.41 7.41 -7.12
CA MET A 235 -12.09 7.74 -8.37
C MET A 235 -12.54 9.21 -8.39
N PHE A 236 -13.10 9.69 -7.27
CA PHE A 236 -13.56 11.07 -7.11
C PHE A 236 -12.45 12.08 -7.37
N ILE A 237 -11.32 11.94 -6.68
CA ILE A 237 -10.19 12.87 -6.85
C ILE A 237 -9.58 12.79 -8.26
N ALA A 238 -9.51 11.58 -8.86
CA ALA A 238 -9.02 11.42 -10.22
C ALA A 238 -9.93 12.14 -11.24
N MET A 239 -11.26 12.07 -11.04
CA MET A 239 -12.24 12.75 -11.89
C MET A 239 -12.23 14.26 -11.65
N ALA A 240 -12.09 14.73 -10.41
CA ALA A 240 -11.95 16.16 -10.11
C ALA A 240 -10.69 16.75 -10.77
N LEU A 241 -9.57 16.04 -10.70
CA LEU A 241 -8.34 16.45 -11.37
C LEU A 241 -8.48 16.45 -12.90
N LYS A 242 -9.19 15.49 -13.48
CA LYS A 242 -9.49 15.44 -14.91
C LYS A 242 -10.36 16.64 -15.34
N ASP A 243 -11.43 16.93 -14.61
CA ASP A 243 -12.32 18.07 -14.90
C ASP A 243 -11.57 19.41 -14.78
N ALA A 244 -10.80 19.61 -13.70
CA ALA A 244 -9.96 20.79 -13.48
C ALA A 244 -8.91 21.02 -14.58
N ARG A 245 -8.54 19.96 -15.31
CA ARG A 245 -7.59 20.00 -16.46
C ARG A 245 -8.29 20.07 -17.82
N GLY A 246 -9.56 20.44 -17.86
CA GLY A 246 -10.32 20.54 -19.11
C GLY A 246 -10.55 19.17 -19.80
N GLY A 247 -10.70 18.10 -19.03
CA GLY A 247 -10.94 16.75 -19.54
C GLY A 247 -9.68 15.89 -19.74
N VAL A 248 -8.49 16.43 -19.51
CA VAL A 248 -7.23 15.69 -19.67
C VAL A 248 -6.96 14.83 -18.42
N SER A 249 -6.95 13.51 -18.61
CA SER A 249 -6.68 12.56 -17.52
C SER A 249 -5.24 12.69 -17.00
N ILE A 250 -5.07 12.63 -15.66
CA ILE A 250 -3.74 12.52 -15.05
C ILE A 250 -3.09 11.15 -15.32
N PHE A 251 -3.88 10.17 -15.74
CA PHE A 251 -3.45 8.79 -16.01
C PHE A 251 -3.25 8.50 -17.51
N GLY A 252 -3.37 9.53 -18.38
CA GLY A 252 -3.29 9.37 -19.84
C GLY A 252 -4.63 8.95 -20.46
N ASP A 253 -4.65 8.89 -21.81
CA ASP A 253 -5.87 8.59 -22.59
C ASP A 253 -6.18 7.09 -22.63
N ASP A 254 -5.16 6.23 -22.62
CA ASP A 254 -5.28 4.78 -22.53
C ASP A 254 -4.46 4.28 -21.31
N PRO A 255 -5.04 4.37 -20.11
CA PRO A 255 -4.29 4.19 -18.87
C PRO A 255 -3.85 2.73 -18.67
N GLY A 256 -2.56 2.58 -18.37
CA GLY A 256 -1.95 1.32 -17.98
C GLY A 256 -1.02 1.50 -16.79
N ILE A 257 -0.99 0.53 -15.87
CA ILE A 257 -0.17 0.59 -14.65
C ILE A 257 0.71 -0.65 -14.52
N LEU A 258 1.90 -0.45 -13.95
CA LEU A 258 2.76 -1.55 -13.53
C LEU A 258 2.43 -1.97 -12.10
N LEU A 259 2.10 -3.24 -11.88
CA LEU A 259 1.95 -3.85 -10.57
C LEU A 259 3.29 -4.50 -10.15
N GLY A 260 4.14 -3.73 -9.50
CA GLY A 260 5.40 -4.18 -8.90
C GLY A 260 5.33 -4.33 -7.37
N ILE A 261 4.18 -4.03 -6.77
CA ILE A 261 3.90 -4.17 -5.33
C ILE A 261 3.15 -5.49 -5.11
N PRO A 262 3.40 -6.23 -4.01
CA PRO A 262 2.67 -7.45 -3.72
C PRO A 262 1.16 -7.25 -3.55
N LEU A 263 0.36 -8.15 -4.12
CA LEU A 263 -1.11 -8.14 -4.01
C LEU A 263 -1.60 -8.45 -2.59
N PHE A 264 -0.80 -9.07 -1.74
CA PHE A 264 -1.14 -9.26 -0.32
C PHE A 264 -1.03 -7.99 0.53
N HIS A 265 -0.80 -6.83 -0.09
CA HIS A 265 -0.89 -5.50 0.52
C HIS A 265 -2.00 -4.68 -0.10
N VAL A 266 -2.68 -3.88 0.73
CA VAL A 266 -3.77 -3.00 0.30
C VAL A 266 -3.35 -2.01 -0.80
N THR A 267 -2.09 -1.61 -0.88
CA THR A 267 -1.59 -0.80 -2.01
C THR A 267 -1.67 -1.58 -3.32
N GLY A 268 -1.20 -2.84 -3.33
CA GLY A 268 -1.25 -3.69 -4.53
C GLY A 268 -2.68 -4.11 -4.88
N SER A 269 -3.43 -4.62 -3.91
CA SER A 269 -4.77 -5.15 -4.14
C SER A 269 -5.84 -4.05 -4.28
N HIS A 270 -5.83 -2.99 -3.47
CA HIS A 270 -6.90 -1.97 -3.50
C HIS A 270 -6.55 -0.81 -4.42
N ALA A 271 -5.44 -0.10 -4.16
CA ALA A 271 -5.10 1.11 -4.92
C ALA A 271 -4.61 0.81 -6.35
N ILE A 272 -4.11 -0.41 -6.63
CA ILE A 272 -3.71 -0.80 -7.99
C ILE A 272 -4.74 -1.75 -8.61
N PHE A 273 -4.92 -2.97 -8.09
CA PHE A 273 -5.75 -3.98 -8.76
C PHE A 273 -7.24 -3.60 -8.78
N LEU A 274 -7.90 -3.43 -7.62
CA LEU A 274 -9.34 -3.14 -7.57
C LEU A 274 -9.68 -1.82 -8.26
N LEU A 275 -8.88 -0.77 -8.07
CA LEU A 275 -9.08 0.50 -8.75
C LEU A 275 -8.92 0.36 -10.27
N SER A 276 -7.95 -0.44 -10.74
CA SER A 276 -7.75 -0.69 -12.16
C SER A 276 -8.90 -1.48 -12.77
N TRP A 277 -9.42 -2.48 -12.03
CA TRP A 277 -10.56 -3.26 -12.46
C TRP A 277 -11.80 -2.38 -12.69
N ILE A 278 -12.14 -1.53 -11.70
CA ILE A 278 -13.32 -0.65 -11.77
C ILE A 278 -13.14 0.44 -12.85
N ALA A 279 -11.93 0.97 -13.00
CA ALA A 279 -11.65 2.04 -13.94
C ALA A 279 -11.35 1.55 -15.38
N GLY A 280 -11.35 0.25 -15.62
CA GLY A 280 -10.98 -0.34 -16.93
C GLY A 280 -9.54 -0.04 -17.34
N ARG A 281 -8.62 0.11 -16.38
CA ARG A 281 -7.21 0.42 -16.59
C ARG A 281 -6.39 -0.86 -16.74
N ARG A 282 -5.58 -0.96 -17.82
CA ARG A 282 -4.70 -2.12 -18.07
C ARG A 282 -3.63 -2.25 -16.97
N MET A 283 -3.18 -3.46 -16.69
CA MET A 283 -2.19 -3.73 -15.65
C MET A 283 -1.16 -4.78 -16.11
N ALA A 284 0.12 -4.42 -16.14
CA ALA A 284 1.20 -5.40 -16.27
C ALA A 284 1.62 -5.87 -14.87
N VAL A 285 1.65 -7.18 -14.66
CA VAL A 285 1.89 -7.81 -13.35
C VAL A 285 3.30 -8.38 -13.30
N MET A 286 4.04 -8.04 -12.26
CA MET A 286 5.35 -8.64 -11.98
C MET A 286 5.23 -9.67 -10.86
N TYR A 287 5.79 -10.86 -11.06
CA TYR A 287 5.91 -11.89 -10.02
C TYR A 287 6.64 -11.37 -8.78
N ARG A 288 7.75 -10.67 -9.02
CA ARG A 288 8.56 -9.94 -8.02
C ARG A 288 9.12 -8.69 -8.65
N TRP A 289 9.47 -7.73 -7.81
CA TRP A 289 10.10 -6.51 -8.29
C TRP A 289 11.49 -6.79 -8.92
N ASP A 290 11.70 -6.26 -10.10
CA ASP A 290 12.97 -6.14 -10.80
C ASP A 290 12.94 -4.85 -11.61
N ALA A 291 13.84 -3.92 -11.31
CA ALA A 291 13.80 -2.58 -11.88
C ALA A 291 14.08 -2.55 -13.40
N LYS A 292 14.93 -3.45 -13.91
CA LYS A 292 15.22 -3.55 -15.35
C LYS A 292 14.00 -4.09 -16.10
N ARG A 293 13.40 -5.16 -15.57
CA ARG A 293 12.17 -5.72 -16.13
C ARG A 293 11.00 -4.72 -16.05
N ALA A 294 10.94 -3.89 -15.01
CA ALA A 294 9.96 -2.82 -14.89
C ALA A 294 10.07 -1.79 -16.04
N VAL A 295 11.29 -1.36 -16.39
CA VAL A 295 11.53 -0.47 -17.54
C VAL A 295 11.08 -1.11 -18.85
N GLU A 296 11.38 -2.40 -19.06
CA GLU A 296 10.95 -3.16 -20.26
C GLU A 296 9.43 -3.21 -20.34
N LEU A 297 8.73 -3.65 -19.28
CA LEU A 297 7.28 -3.76 -19.25
C LEU A 297 6.57 -2.43 -19.45
N ILE A 298 7.08 -1.34 -18.86
CA ILE A 298 6.52 0.00 -19.07
C ILE A 298 6.57 0.39 -20.55
N ASN A 299 7.67 0.13 -21.23
CA ASN A 299 7.82 0.46 -22.64
C ASN A 299 7.06 -0.51 -23.55
N GLU A 300 7.16 -1.83 -23.31
CA GLU A 300 6.52 -2.90 -24.08
C GLU A 300 5.00 -2.73 -24.12
N HIS A 301 4.39 -2.55 -22.93
CA HIS A 301 2.93 -2.39 -22.79
C HIS A 301 2.48 -0.94 -22.79
N ARG A 302 3.37 0.01 -23.08
CA ARG A 302 3.08 1.45 -23.14
C ARG A 302 2.34 1.94 -21.89
N LEU A 303 2.82 1.51 -20.71
CA LEU A 303 2.18 1.86 -19.45
C LEU A 303 2.35 3.35 -19.14
N THR A 304 1.32 3.93 -18.55
CA THR A 304 1.25 5.35 -18.27
C THR A 304 1.50 5.70 -16.81
N ASN A 305 1.35 4.70 -15.93
CA ASN A 305 1.43 4.89 -14.49
C ASN A 305 2.37 3.87 -13.83
N PHE A 306 3.07 4.33 -12.83
CA PHE A 306 3.80 3.49 -11.89
C PHE A 306 3.49 3.94 -10.47
N VAL A 307 3.20 2.99 -9.58
CA VAL A 307 3.06 3.21 -8.14
C VAL A 307 3.98 2.23 -7.42
N GLY A 308 4.86 2.76 -6.59
CA GLY A 308 5.82 1.96 -5.82
C GLY A 308 6.16 2.58 -4.48
N VAL A 309 6.98 1.88 -3.69
CA VAL A 309 7.65 2.50 -2.54
C VAL A 309 8.81 3.38 -3.01
N PRO A 310 9.30 4.33 -2.19
CA PRO A 310 10.39 5.23 -2.60
C PRO A 310 11.63 4.50 -3.14
N SER A 311 12.04 3.38 -2.54
CA SER A 311 13.17 2.57 -3.02
C SER A 311 12.97 2.08 -4.46
N GLN A 312 11.78 1.59 -4.80
CA GLN A 312 11.45 1.16 -6.17
C GLN A 312 11.51 2.33 -7.17
N SER A 313 11.09 3.53 -6.76
CA SER A 313 11.22 4.72 -7.61
C SER A 313 12.67 5.11 -7.88
N PHE A 314 13.57 4.98 -6.90
CA PHE A 314 15.02 5.18 -7.10
C PHE A 314 15.59 4.14 -8.05
N GLU A 315 15.31 2.86 -7.79
CA GLU A 315 15.78 1.75 -8.62
C GLU A 315 15.27 1.87 -10.08
N LEU A 316 14.04 2.37 -10.26
CA LEU A 316 13.49 2.64 -11.60
C LEU A 316 14.25 3.77 -12.31
N ILE A 317 14.61 4.86 -11.60
CA ILE A 317 15.43 5.95 -12.15
C ILE A 317 16.77 5.41 -12.64
N ASP A 318 17.43 4.63 -11.81
CA ASP A 318 18.78 4.10 -12.09
C ASP A 318 18.72 3.06 -13.22
N ALA A 319 17.77 2.13 -13.19
CA ALA A 319 17.60 1.11 -14.22
C ALA A 319 17.21 1.69 -15.59
N ALA A 320 16.43 2.78 -15.61
CA ALA A 320 16.06 3.46 -16.84
C ALA A 320 17.29 4.02 -17.58
N GLY A 321 18.38 4.39 -16.87
CA GLY A 321 19.59 4.92 -17.52
C GLY A 321 19.25 5.96 -18.59
N PRO A 322 19.72 5.86 -19.84
CA PRO A 322 19.34 6.74 -20.93
C PRO A 322 17.98 6.37 -21.57
N THR A 323 17.37 5.22 -21.22
CA THR A 323 16.16 4.71 -21.87
C THR A 323 14.97 5.63 -21.61
N PRO A 324 14.31 6.15 -22.65
CA PRO A 324 13.12 6.97 -22.47
C PRO A 324 11.91 6.11 -22.09
N MET A 325 11.02 6.67 -21.29
CA MET A 325 9.70 6.12 -20.99
C MET A 325 8.63 7.16 -21.38
N PRO A 326 8.35 7.31 -22.70
CA PRO A 326 7.59 8.43 -23.24
C PRO A 326 6.10 8.40 -22.87
N THR A 327 5.58 7.23 -22.50
CA THR A 327 4.18 7.03 -22.11
C THR A 327 3.92 7.29 -20.64
N LEU A 328 4.95 7.27 -19.81
CA LEU A 328 4.83 7.41 -18.36
C LEU A 328 4.44 8.87 -18.00
N VAL A 329 3.25 9.05 -17.41
CA VAL A 329 2.68 10.36 -17.06
C VAL A 329 2.48 10.56 -15.56
N ASP A 330 2.47 9.47 -14.76
CA ASP A 330 2.38 9.54 -13.30
C ASP A 330 3.32 8.53 -12.63
N ILE A 331 4.02 9.00 -11.58
CA ILE A 331 4.88 8.17 -10.74
C ILE A 331 4.48 8.38 -9.29
N GLY A 332 3.56 7.52 -8.83
CA GLY A 332 3.04 7.51 -7.49
C GLY A 332 3.99 6.86 -6.48
N SER A 333 3.87 7.27 -5.23
CA SER A 333 4.51 6.61 -4.09
C SER A 333 3.51 6.40 -2.97
N GLY A 334 3.64 5.26 -2.28
CA GLY A 334 2.86 4.94 -1.10
C GLY A 334 3.61 4.02 -0.16
N GLY A 335 3.06 3.83 1.04
CA GLY A 335 3.58 2.89 2.01
C GLY A 335 4.83 3.32 2.78
N ALA A 336 5.55 4.34 2.33
CA ALA A 336 6.64 5.00 3.04
C ALA A 336 6.75 6.46 2.59
N LYS A 337 7.33 7.32 3.43
CA LYS A 337 7.56 8.73 3.09
C LYS A 337 8.60 8.82 1.96
N ARG A 338 8.27 9.57 0.91
CA ARG A 338 9.21 9.86 -0.18
C ARG A 338 10.11 11.03 0.21
N PRO A 339 11.44 10.90 0.13
CA PRO A 339 12.35 12.04 0.32
C PRO A 339 12.09 13.15 -0.70
N ALA A 340 12.09 14.42 -0.27
CA ALA A 340 11.83 15.57 -1.13
C ALA A 340 12.77 15.65 -2.35
N GLU A 341 14.03 15.28 -2.17
CA GLU A 341 15.02 15.25 -3.25
C GLU A 341 14.65 14.26 -4.36
N GLN A 342 13.93 13.18 -4.03
CA GLN A 342 13.45 12.22 -5.03
C GLN A 342 12.40 12.84 -5.95
N VAL A 343 11.54 13.72 -5.44
CA VAL A 343 10.53 14.42 -6.26
C VAL A 343 11.20 15.20 -7.38
N LYS A 344 12.29 15.92 -7.07
CA LYS A 344 13.09 16.69 -8.03
C LYS A 344 13.75 15.77 -9.07
N LYS A 345 14.41 14.70 -8.62
CA LYS A 345 15.09 13.71 -9.49
C LYS A 345 14.11 13.03 -10.46
N LEU A 346 12.93 12.63 -9.99
CA LEU A 346 11.89 12.05 -10.84
C LEU A 346 11.45 13.02 -11.93
N LYS A 347 11.23 14.31 -11.60
CA LYS A 347 10.83 15.31 -12.56
C LYS A 347 11.92 15.62 -13.59
N GLN A 348 13.18 15.63 -13.18
CA GLN A 348 14.33 15.79 -14.09
C GLN A 348 14.46 14.60 -15.05
N LYS A 349 14.31 13.39 -14.54
CA LYS A 349 14.46 12.16 -15.31
C LYS A 349 13.29 11.90 -16.25
N PHE A 350 12.07 12.08 -15.76
CA PHE A 350 10.84 11.78 -16.47
C PHE A 350 10.02 13.08 -16.65
N ALA A 351 10.47 13.95 -17.55
CA ALA A 351 9.93 15.31 -17.70
C ALA A 351 8.39 15.36 -17.90
N LYS A 352 7.80 14.34 -18.55
CA LYS A 352 6.36 14.22 -18.75
C LYS A 352 5.62 13.65 -17.54
N ALA A 353 6.30 12.89 -16.69
CA ALA A 353 5.67 12.26 -15.54
C ALA A 353 5.50 13.25 -14.38
N ASN A 354 4.39 13.10 -13.68
CA ASN A 354 4.09 13.87 -12.48
C ASN A 354 4.33 12.98 -11.26
N PRO A 355 5.25 13.34 -10.38
CA PRO A 355 5.33 12.70 -9.09
C PRO A 355 4.04 12.90 -8.31
N SER A 356 3.55 11.82 -7.68
CA SER A 356 2.41 11.85 -6.77
C SER A 356 2.74 11.05 -5.51
N SER A 357 2.04 11.30 -4.42
CA SER A 357 2.19 10.53 -3.18
C SER A 357 0.85 10.32 -2.51
N GLY A 358 0.67 9.14 -1.93
CA GLY A 358 -0.47 8.81 -1.09
C GLY A 358 0.00 8.32 0.28
N TYR A 359 -0.67 8.78 1.32
CA TYR A 359 -0.54 8.30 2.69
C TYR A 359 -1.78 7.53 3.09
N GLY A 360 -1.58 6.39 3.69
CA GLY A 360 -2.65 5.53 4.21
C GLY A 360 -2.05 4.26 4.81
N LEU A 361 -2.86 3.56 5.56
CA LEU A 361 -2.50 2.35 6.28
C LEU A 361 -3.39 1.18 5.79
N THR A 362 -3.05 -0.03 6.20
CA THR A 362 -3.93 -1.18 5.98
C THR A 362 -5.30 -0.93 6.62
N GLU A 363 -5.31 -0.32 7.79
CA GLU A 363 -6.48 0.05 8.59
C GLU A 363 -7.38 1.11 7.91
N THR A 364 -6.90 1.78 6.87
CA THR A 364 -7.67 2.77 6.09
C THR A 364 -7.84 2.36 4.62
N ASN A 365 -7.64 1.08 4.27
CA ASN A 365 -7.66 0.60 2.88
C ASN A 365 -6.71 1.37 1.95
N ALA A 366 -5.54 1.79 2.43
CA ALA A 366 -4.57 2.66 1.77
C ALA A 366 -5.07 4.10 1.52
N ALA A 367 -6.24 4.49 2.03
CA ALA A 367 -6.82 5.82 1.85
C ALA A 367 -6.63 6.69 3.11
N GLY A 368 -6.01 7.84 2.95
CA GLY A 368 -5.78 8.84 4.01
C GLY A 368 -5.55 10.20 3.37
N CYS A 369 -4.36 10.44 2.82
CA CYS A 369 -4.03 11.68 2.10
C CYS A 369 -3.54 11.40 0.68
N VAL A 370 -3.61 12.43 -0.15
CA VAL A 370 -3.02 12.44 -1.49
C VAL A 370 -2.44 13.81 -1.83
N ILE A 371 -1.31 13.80 -2.53
CA ILE A 371 -0.71 15.00 -3.12
C ILE A 371 -0.18 14.69 -4.52
N SER A 372 -0.33 15.64 -5.45
CA SER A 372 0.13 15.50 -6.83
C SER A 372 0.36 16.86 -7.46
N LEU A 373 0.88 16.86 -8.70
CA LEU A 373 1.00 18.02 -9.56
C LEU A 373 1.75 19.21 -8.88
N ALA A 374 1.20 20.42 -9.02
CA ALA A 374 1.81 21.65 -8.51
C ALA A 374 1.98 21.67 -6.99
N ASP A 375 1.00 21.13 -6.26
CA ASP A 375 1.05 21.09 -4.80
C ASP A 375 2.23 20.25 -4.30
N TYR A 376 2.49 19.10 -4.97
CA TYR A 376 3.63 18.27 -4.58
C TYR A 376 4.98 18.88 -4.95
N GLN A 377 5.05 19.68 -6.02
CA GLN A 377 6.28 20.40 -6.35
C GLN A 377 6.57 21.52 -5.36
N LYS A 378 5.52 22.20 -4.87
CA LYS A 378 5.64 23.26 -3.86
C LYS A 378 5.91 22.70 -2.45
N ARG A 379 5.36 21.51 -2.14
CA ARG A 379 5.40 20.87 -0.82
C ARG A 379 5.93 19.43 -0.91
N PRO A 380 7.19 19.25 -1.34
CA PRO A 380 7.72 17.90 -1.61
C PRO A 380 7.83 17.00 -0.35
N ASP A 381 7.78 17.59 0.85
CA ASP A 381 7.80 16.89 2.15
C ASP A 381 6.40 16.54 2.67
N SER A 382 5.34 17.05 2.04
CA SER A 382 3.97 16.76 2.45
C SER A 382 3.49 15.42 1.88
N THR A 383 2.63 14.74 2.62
CA THR A 383 1.87 13.56 2.17
C THR A 383 0.51 13.93 1.57
N GLY A 384 0.16 15.21 1.57
CA GLY A 384 -1.04 15.75 0.94
C GLY A 384 -2.15 16.12 1.92
N ARG A 385 -3.35 16.29 1.36
CA ARG A 385 -4.57 16.56 2.11
C ARG A 385 -5.42 15.30 2.27
N ALA A 386 -6.31 15.33 3.25
CA ALA A 386 -7.32 14.28 3.44
C ALA A 386 -8.01 13.92 2.13
N LEU A 387 -8.13 12.63 1.85
CA LEU A 387 -8.75 12.13 0.62
C LEU A 387 -10.26 12.39 0.64
N PRO A 388 -10.76 13.33 -0.20
CA PRO A 388 -12.16 13.72 -0.15
C PRO A 388 -13.07 12.63 -0.76
N PRO A 389 -14.39 12.68 -0.52
CA PRO A 389 -15.10 13.61 0.36
C PRO A 389 -15.40 13.01 1.75
N VAL A 390 -15.02 11.76 2.02
CA VAL A 390 -15.46 10.98 3.20
C VAL A 390 -14.35 10.76 4.25
N THR A 391 -13.24 11.48 4.16
CA THR A 391 -12.11 11.35 5.10
C THR A 391 -11.87 12.66 5.83
N ASP A 392 -11.74 12.59 7.14
CA ASP A 392 -11.30 13.67 8.02
C ASP A 392 -9.99 13.28 8.68
N ILE A 393 -9.12 14.28 8.87
CA ILE A 393 -7.83 14.13 9.56
C ILE A 393 -7.68 15.25 10.57
N LYS A 394 -7.19 14.89 11.75
CA LYS A 394 -6.76 15.84 12.77
C LYS A 394 -5.45 15.42 13.40
N ILE A 395 -4.80 16.35 14.06
CA ILE A 395 -3.60 16.12 14.86
C ILE A 395 -3.98 16.26 16.32
N VAL A 396 -3.55 15.31 17.14
CA VAL A 396 -3.90 15.26 18.57
C VAL A 396 -2.62 15.21 19.39
N GLY A 397 -2.44 16.19 20.26
CA GLY A 397 -1.38 16.27 21.26
C GLY A 397 -1.85 15.83 22.64
N ASP A 398 -1.03 16.06 23.65
CA ASP A 398 -1.33 15.71 25.04
C ASP A 398 -2.52 16.51 25.59
N ASP A 399 -2.68 17.77 25.16
CA ASP A 399 -3.73 18.69 25.61
C ASP A 399 -5.00 18.66 24.73
N GLY A 400 -5.07 17.77 23.73
CA GLY A 400 -6.19 17.65 22.79
C GLY A 400 -5.83 17.97 21.33
N ASP A 401 -6.80 18.51 20.59
CA ASP A 401 -6.61 18.82 19.15
C ASP A 401 -5.60 19.96 18.97
N CYS A 402 -4.58 19.71 18.16
CA CYS A 402 -3.50 20.65 17.86
C CYS A 402 -3.93 21.74 16.86
N ALA A 403 -3.39 22.93 17.03
CA ALA A 403 -3.48 24.00 16.04
C ALA A 403 -2.60 23.72 14.79
N ALA A 404 -2.83 24.48 13.72
CA ALA A 404 -2.00 24.37 12.52
C ALA A 404 -0.51 24.63 12.83
N GLY A 405 0.35 23.73 12.35
CA GLY A 405 1.79 23.74 12.58
C GLY A 405 2.24 22.94 13.80
N GLU A 406 1.38 22.68 14.76
CA GLU A 406 1.71 21.88 15.94
C GLU A 406 1.82 20.39 15.63
N VAL A 407 2.70 19.71 16.35
CA VAL A 407 3.01 18.28 16.14
C VAL A 407 2.27 17.44 17.16
N GLY A 408 1.62 16.36 16.70
CA GLY A 408 0.94 15.38 17.52
C GLY A 408 0.67 14.11 16.75
N GLU A 409 -0.14 13.21 17.32
CA GLU A 409 -0.56 11.98 16.66
C GLU A 409 -1.59 12.29 15.56
N VAL A 410 -1.40 11.67 14.38
CA VAL A 410 -2.33 11.76 13.27
C VAL A 410 -3.53 10.85 13.51
N TRP A 411 -4.74 11.41 13.57
CA TRP A 411 -5.98 10.65 13.67
C TRP A 411 -6.81 10.77 12.41
N ILE A 412 -7.39 9.65 11.96
CA ILE A 412 -8.18 9.57 10.72
C ILE A 412 -9.59 9.09 11.05
N ARG A 413 -10.61 9.81 10.56
CA ARG A 413 -12.00 9.40 10.65
C ARG A 413 -12.60 9.27 9.25
N SER A 414 -13.01 8.06 8.88
CA SER A 414 -13.54 7.77 7.54
C SER A 414 -14.39 6.50 7.54
N ALA A 415 -15.37 6.43 6.66
CA ALA A 415 -16.04 5.17 6.34
C ALA A 415 -15.11 4.14 5.70
N ALA A 416 -13.91 4.56 5.24
CA ALA A 416 -12.86 3.67 4.76
C ALA A 416 -12.06 2.99 5.88
N ASN A 417 -12.27 3.34 7.15
CA ASN A 417 -11.55 2.75 8.27
C ASN A 417 -11.98 1.30 8.52
N PHE A 418 -11.04 0.50 9.00
CA PHE A 418 -11.20 -0.91 9.33
C PHE A 418 -12.25 -1.15 10.43
N ARG A 419 -12.73 -2.38 10.53
CA ARG A 419 -13.66 -2.77 11.60
C ARG A 419 -12.95 -2.95 12.95
N GLY A 420 -11.75 -3.47 12.92
CA GLY A 420 -10.95 -3.77 14.11
C GLY A 420 -9.87 -4.80 13.81
N TYR A 421 -9.12 -5.19 14.83
CA TYR A 421 -8.12 -6.24 14.75
C TYR A 421 -8.72 -7.60 15.11
N LEU A 422 -8.40 -8.61 14.30
CA LEU A 422 -8.87 -9.99 14.50
C LEU A 422 -8.40 -10.52 15.85
N ASN A 423 -9.32 -11.08 16.63
CA ASN A 423 -9.08 -11.67 17.96
C ASN A 423 -8.39 -10.74 18.98
N LEU A 424 -8.34 -9.42 18.72
CA LEU A 424 -7.65 -8.43 19.55
C LEU A 424 -8.58 -7.24 19.92
N PRO A 425 -9.64 -7.47 20.75
CA PRO A 425 -10.60 -6.43 21.10
C PRO A 425 -9.96 -5.26 21.86
N ASP A 426 -9.01 -5.51 22.74
CA ASP A 426 -8.33 -4.45 23.51
C ASP A 426 -7.44 -3.58 22.60
N ASP A 427 -6.76 -4.17 21.62
CA ASP A 427 -5.97 -3.42 20.64
C ASP A 427 -6.89 -2.58 19.74
N THR A 428 -8.05 -3.11 19.39
CA THR A 428 -9.08 -2.38 18.64
C THR A 428 -9.59 -1.18 19.44
N ALA A 429 -9.93 -1.37 20.72
CA ALA A 429 -10.40 -0.31 21.60
C ALA A 429 -9.33 0.78 21.86
N ARG A 430 -8.05 0.41 21.84
CA ARG A 430 -6.94 1.38 21.91
C ARG A 430 -6.77 2.15 20.60
N ALA A 431 -6.99 1.49 19.47
CA ALA A 431 -6.78 2.09 18.15
C ALA A 431 -7.97 2.95 17.67
N ILE A 432 -9.20 2.61 18.05
CA ILE A 432 -10.41 3.32 17.61
C ILE A 432 -11.06 3.98 18.83
N THR A 433 -11.21 5.30 18.79
CA THR A 433 -11.88 6.06 19.86
C THR A 433 -13.39 5.81 19.87
N PRO A 434 -14.10 6.07 20.98
CA PRO A 434 -15.55 5.91 21.05
C PRO A 434 -16.34 6.71 20.01
N ASP A 435 -15.80 7.86 19.55
CA ASP A 435 -16.37 8.74 18.52
C ASP A 435 -15.87 8.42 17.10
N GLY A 436 -15.16 7.29 16.93
CA GLY A 436 -14.83 6.70 15.63
C GLY A 436 -13.55 7.20 14.96
N TRP A 437 -12.67 7.90 15.68
CA TRP A 437 -11.35 8.24 15.15
C TRP A 437 -10.39 7.06 15.29
N PHE A 438 -9.64 6.80 14.23
CA PHE A 438 -8.54 5.85 14.23
C PHE A 438 -7.23 6.56 14.58
N ARG A 439 -6.57 6.11 15.63
CA ARG A 439 -5.24 6.52 16.07
C ARG A 439 -4.20 5.78 15.25
N THR A 440 -3.50 6.50 14.38
CA THR A 440 -2.62 5.86 13.40
C THR A 440 -1.30 5.37 13.97
N GLY A 441 -0.87 5.94 15.09
CA GLY A 441 0.47 5.78 15.64
C GLY A 441 1.56 6.50 14.84
N ASP A 442 1.17 7.30 13.84
CA ASP A 442 2.06 8.18 13.11
C ASP A 442 2.00 9.58 13.71
N VAL A 443 3.13 10.25 13.82
CA VAL A 443 3.27 11.63 14.29
C VAL A 443 3.36 12.56 13.10
N GLY A 444 2.61 13.66 13.16
CA GLY A 444 2.58 14.63 12.06
C GLY A 444 2.07 16.00 12.49
N ARG A 445 1.96 16.89 11.52
CA ARG A 445 1.34 18.20 11.65
C ARG A 445 0.55 18.56 10.40
N LEU A 446 -0.49 19.35 10.56
CA LEU A 446 -1.20 20.00 9.45
C LEU A 446 -0.71 21.45 9.32
N ASP A 447 -0.54 21.94 8.08
CA ASP A 447 -0.37 23.38 7.87
C ASP A 447 -1.73 24.11 7.79
N GLU A 448 -1.70 25.43 7.67
CA GLU A 448 -2.91 26.27 7.59
C GLU A 448 -3.80 25.94 6.38
N GLU A 449 -3.23 25.32 5.33
CA GLU A 449 -3.97 24.89 4.14
C GLU A 449 -4.45 23.44 4.24
N GLY A 450 -4.20 22.74 5.37
CA GLY A 450 -4.62 21.36 5.63
C GLY A 450 -3.74 20.28 4.98
N PHE A 451 -2.51 20.61 4.57
CA PHE A 451 -1.54 19.61 4.12
C PHE A 451 -0.89 18.90 5.31
N LEU A 452 -0.89 17.57 5.26
CA LEU A 452 -0.28 16.72 6.28
C LEU A 452 1.22 16.53 5.99
N TYR A 453 2.02 16.68 7.03
CA TYR A 453 3.44 16.38 7.05
C TYR A 453 3.70 15.31 8.10
N ILE A 454 4.04 14.09 7.67
CA ILE A 454 4.44 13.01 8.58
C ILE A 454 5.84 13.31 9.09
N VAL A 455 5.98 13.34 10.40
CA VAL A 455 7.26 13.53 11.11
C VAL A 455 7.93 12.16 11.29
N ASP A 456 7.25 11.22 11.96
CA ASP A 456 7.73 9.84 12.15
C ASP A 456 6.60 8.95 12.67
N ARG A 457 6.93 7.73 13.07
CA ARG A 457 6.07 6.88 13.91
C ARG A 457 6.39 7.06 15.38
N ILE A 458 5.37 7.04 16.23
CA ILE A 458 5.56 7.15 17.70
C ILE A 458 6.64 6.16 18.19
N LYS A 459 6.59 4.91 17.70
CA LYS A 459 7.53 3.84 18.08
C LYS A 459 8.93 3.94 17.46
N ASP A 460 9.10 4.74 16.42
CA ASP A 460 10.37 4.90 15.69
C ASP A 460 11.09 6.20 16.09
N LEU A 461 10.45 7.08 16.87
CA LEU A 461 11.10 8.26 17.44
C LEU A 461 12.24 7.83 18.36
N ILE A 462 13.37 8.51 18.25
CA ILE A 462 14.52 8.34 19.15
C ILE A 462 14.35 9.33 20.31
N ILE A 463 14.26 8.81 21.53
CA ILE A 463 14.08 9.64 22.74
C ILE A 463 15.45 9.83 23.40
N ARG A 464 16.11 10.94 23.06
CA ARG A 464 17.46 11.26 23.53
C ARG A 464 17.41 12.36 24.60
N GLY A 465 17.59 11.99 25.86
CA GLY A 465 17.61 12.96 26.97
C GLY A 465 16.31 13.79 27.09
N GLY A 466 15.17 13.22 26.70
CA GLY A 466 13.87 13.90 26.68
C GLY A 466 13.52 14.57 25.34
N GLU A 467 14.47 14.65 24.39
CA GLU A 467 14.23 15.19 23.06
C GLU A 467 13.75 14.10 22.09
N ASN A 468 12.68 14.37 21.35
CA ASN A 468 12.14 13.48 20.31
C ASN A 468 12.82 13.75 18.97
N ILE A 469 13.57 12.77 18.47
CA ILE A 469 14.31 12.87 17.19
C ILE A 469 13.64 11.97 16.17
N SER A 470 13.27 12.53 15.02
CA SER A 470 12.73 11.79 13.88
C SER A 470 13.83 11.04 13.14
N CYS A 471 13.68 9.73 13.01
CA CYS A 471 14.52 8.92 12.12
C CYS A 471 14.42 9.40 10.67
N LEU A 472 13.21 9.75 10.22
CA LEU A 472 12.98 10.24 8.85
C LEU A 472 13.69 11.56 8.55
N GLU A 473 13.85 12.47 9.53
CA GLU A 473 14.61 13.71 9.39
C GLU A 473 16.10 13.41 9.20
N VAL A 474 16.64 12.51 10.01
CA VAL A 474 18.04 12.07 9.93
C VAL A 474 18.31 11.37 8.58
N GLU A 475 17.43 10.46 8.17
CA GLU A 475 17.51 9.76 6.89
C GLU A 475 17.43 10.74 5.71
N ALA A 476 16.49 11.69 5.74
CA ALA A 476 16.34 12.69 4.68
C ALA A 476 17.62 13.50 4.49
N ARG A 477 18.31 13.84 5.57
CA ARG A 477 19.59 14.55 5.49
C ARG A 477 20.69 13.66 4.89
N ALA A 478 20.78 12.39 5.28
CA ALA A 478 21.75 11.45 4.70
C ALA A 478 21.53 11.29 3.18
N TYR A 479 20.29 11.21 2.71
CA TYR A 479 19.97 11.09 1.28
C TYR A 479 20.33 12.32 0.43
N GLN A 480 20.59 13.47 1.04
CA GLN A 480 21.07 14.66 0.33
C GLN A 480 22.54 14.53 -0.05
N HIS A 481 23.32 13.66 0.62
CA HIS A 481 24.68 13.40 0.23
C HIS A 481 24.74 12.65 -1.11
N PRO A 482 25.49 13.13 -2.12
CA PRO A 482 25.46 12.60 -3.50
C PRO A 482 25.87 11.13 -3.60
N ALA A 483 26.73 10.65 -2.70
CA ALA A 483 27.23 9.28 -2.69
C ALA A 483 26.34 8.28 -1.92
N VAL A 484 25.30 8.72 -1.21
CA VAL A 484 24.40 7.83 -0.46
C VAL A 484 23.35 7.24 -1.39
N ALA A 485 23.26 5.91 -1.42
CA ALA A 485 22.21 5.16 -2.10
C ALA A 485 21.06 4.80 -1.15
N GLN A 486 21.38 4.34 0.07
CA GLN A 486 20.41 3.92 1.07
C GLN A 486 20.87 4.36 2.46
N ALA A 487 19.93 4.78 3.30
CA ALA A 487 20.20 5.15 4.68
C ALA A 487 19.01 4.78 5.57
N LEU A 488 19.29 4.35 6.80
CA LEU A 488 18.30 4.05 7.82
C LEU A 488 18.80 4.52 9.18
N ALA A 489 18.01 5.38 9.85
CA ALA A 489 18.25 5.81 11.22
C ALA A 489 17.45 4.96 12.21
N PHE A 490 17.98 4.81 13.43
CA PHE A 490 17.33 4.06 14.49
C PHE A 490 17.91 4.42 15.87
N SER A 491 17.17 4.09 16.92
CA SER A 491 17.61 4.29 18.30
C SER A 491 18.69 3.28 18.70
N VAL A 492 19.73 3.78 19.34
CA VAL A 492 20.78 2.99 19.99
C VAL A 492 20.68 3.22 21.50
N PRO A 493 20.55 2.16 22.34
CA PRO A 493 20.49 2.32 23.78
C PRO A 493 21.70 3.04 24.36
N ASP A 494 21.48 3.93 25.33
CA ASP A 494 22.51 4.68 26.05
C ASP A 494 22.15 4.82 27.53
N GLU A 495 23.12 4.58 28.42
CA GLU A 495 22.90 4.60 29.87
C GLU A 495 22.58 6.00 30.44
N THR A 496 23.06 7.05 29.79
CA THR A 496 22.94 8.43 30.27
C THR A 496 21.74 9.14 29.64
N LEU A 497 21.57 8.99 28.36
CA LEU A 497 20.57 9.72 27.57
C LEU A 497 19.33 8.88 27.24
N GLY A 498 19.28 7.63 27.66
CA GLY A 498 18.27 6.64 27.27
C GLY A 498 18.53 6.09 25.88
N GLU A 499 18.57 6.97 24.87
CA GLU A 499 18.85 6.60 23.49
C GLU A 499 19.79 7.60 22.80
N ARG A 500 20.51 7.12 21.79
CA ARG A 500 21.33 7.91 20.85
C ARG A 500 20.93 7.64 19.41
N VAL A 501 21.32 8.53 18.51
CA VAL A 501 21.06 8.38 17.08
C VAL A 501 22.08 7.45 16.45
N GLY A 502 21.60 6.33 15.87
CA GLY A 502 22.35 5.43 15.02
C GLY A 502 21.95 5.60 13.55
N LEU A 503 22.91 5.38 12.63
CA LEU A 503 22.70 5.42 11.20
C LEU A 503 23.42 4.28 10.51
N VAL A 504 22.71 3.48 9.71
CA VAL A 504 23.32 2.57 8.73
C VAL A 504 23.16 3.19 7.36
N PHE A 505 24.22 3.18 6.55
CA PHE A 505 24.14 3.63 5.16
C PHE A 505 24.83 2.66 4.19
N TYR A 506 24.38 2.68 2.94
CA TYR A 506 24.98 1.99 1.81
C TYR A 506 25.27 3.01 0.71
N PRO A 507 26.51 3.12 0.21
CA PRO A 507 26.88 4.07 -0.82
C PRO A 507 26.39 3.60 -2.21
N LYS A 508 26.35 4.53 -3.17
CA LYS A 508 26.11 4.19 -4.58
C LYS A 508 27.24 3.32 -5.14
N GLU A 509 26.89 2.50 -6.13
CA GLU A 509 27.86 1.65 -6.81
C GLU A 509 29.07 2.47 -7.32
N GLY A 510 30.27 2.01 -6.99
CA GLY A 510 31.53 2.69 -7.32
C GLY A 510 31.87 3.93 -6.48
N ALA A 511 30.98 4.42 -5.63
CA ALA A 511 31.25 5.53 -4.73
C ALA A 511 31.96 5.04 -3.46
N ARG A 512 32.91 5.85 -2.97
CA ARG A 512 33.51 5.69 -1.65
C ARG A 512 33.05 6.84 -0.78
N LEU A 513 32.56 6.53 0.40
CA LEU A 513 32.11 7.52 1.38
C LEU A 513 32.55 7.06 2.76
N ASP A 514 33.37 7.88 3.41
CA ASP A 514 33.79 7.64 4.78
C ASP A 514 32.63 7.99 5.75
N PRO A 515 32.35 7.15 6.77
CA PRO A 515 31.29 7.43 7.75
C PRO A 515 31.45 8.78 8.47
N LYS A 516 32.69 9.21 8.73
CA LYS A 516 32.96 10.52 9.35
C LYS A 516 32.63 11.67 8.38
N GLU A 517 32.96 11.52 7.09
CA GLU A 517 32.60 12.50 6.06
C GLU A 517 31.08 12.66 5.96
N LEU A 518 30.34 11.55 5.96
CA LEU A 518 28.85 11.60 5.98
C LEU A 518 28.35 12.33 7.22
N ARG A 519 28.89 12.02 8.39
CA ARG A 519 28.50 12.69 9.64
C ARG A 519 28.78 14.19 9.60
N ASP A 520 29.96 14.59 9.13
CA ASP A 520 30.34 16.01 9.06
C ASP A 520 29.44 16.76 8.05
N PHE A 521 29.09 16.14 6.95
CA PHE A 521 28.07 16.63 6.02
C PHE A 521 26.69 16.81 6.70
N MET A 522 26.26 15.83 7.46
CA MET A 522 24.96 15.90 8.15
C MET A 522 24.94 16.98 9.26
N SER A 523 26.06 17.17 9.95
CA SER A 523 26.18 18.13 11.05
C SER A 523 26.11 19.58 10.60
N SER A 524 26.26 19.87 9.32
CA SER A 524 26.16 21.25 8.80
C SER A 524 24.73 21.82 8.82
N GLU A 525 23.70 20.97 8.93
CA GLU A 525 22.30 21.41 8.91
C GLU A 525 21.41 20.76 9.98
N LEU A 526 21.83 19.63 10.55
CA LEU A 526 21.12 19.03 11.68
C LEU A 526 21.54 19.70 13.01
N ALA A 527 20.58 19.91 13.89
CA ALA A 527 20.88 20.26 15.27
C ALA A 527 21.80 19.20 15.89
N GLY A 528 22.79 19.61 16.69
CA GLY A 528 23.86 18.74 17.18
C GLY A 528 23.38 17.46 17.87
N PHE A 529 22.25 17.53 18.60
CA PHE A 529 21.67 16.36 19.27
C PHE A 529 20.99 15.36 18.32
N LYS A 530 20.70 15.74 17.06
CA LYS A 530 20.13 14.89 16.02
C LYS A 530 21.19 14.23 15.13
N VAL A 531 22.43 14.70 15.19
CA VAL A 531 23.54 14.16 14.39
C VAL A 531 23.86 12.74 14.83
N PRO A 532 23.96 11.75 13.94
CA PRO A 532 24.28 10.38 14.30
C PRO A 532 25.59 10.29 15.09
N GLU A 533 25.54 9.61 16.23
CA GLU A 533 26.69 9.37 17.11
C GLU A 533 27.31 8.00 16.87
N ARG A 534 26.62 7.10 16.18
CA ARG A 534 27.13 5.81 15.72
C ARG A 534 26.70 5.56 14.29
N ILE A 535 27.67 5.30 13.42
CA ILE A 535 27.44 5.12 11.98
C ILE A 535 28.04 3.80 11.52
N TRP A 536 27.28 3.03 10.77
CA TRP A 536 27.69 1.77 10.16
C TRP A 536 27.66 1.88 8.64
N LEU A 537 28.76 1.51 8.00
CA LEU A 537 28.82 1.31 6.56
C LEU A 537 28.33 -0.11 6.25
N SER A 538 27.27 -0.23 5.48
CA SER A 538 26.76 -1.54 5.06
C SER A 538 27.63 -2.12 3.94
N PRO A 539 28.01 -3.43 4.01
CA PRO A 539 28.79 -4.10 2.97
C PRO A 539 27.99 -4.36 1.68
N GLY A 540 26.68 -4.19 1.71
CA GLY A 540 25.76 -4.38 0.58
C GLY A 540 24.46 -3.63 0.78
N PRO A 541 23.51 -3.76 -0.16
CA PRO A 541 22.19 -3.15 -0.04
C PRO A 541 21.48 -3.53 1.26
N LEU A 542 20.76 -2.58 1.86
CA LEU A 542 20.06 -2.80 3.12
C LEU A 542 18.96 -3.84 2.95
N PRO A 543 18.78 -4.78 3.92
CA PRO A 543 17.72 -5.77 3.89
C PRO A 543 16.33 -5.15 3.74
N LYS A 544 15.50 -5.77 2.90
CA LYS A 544 14.12 -5.35 2.64
C LYS A 544 13.14 -6.44 3.08
N LEU A 545 11.97 -6.00 3.53
CA LEU A 545 10.81 -6.83 3.69
C LEU A 545 10.22 -7.22 2.32
N GLY A 546 9.34 -8.21 2.28
CA GLY A 546 8.60 -8.57 1.07
C GLY A 546 7.76 -7.43 0.46
N THR A 547 7.61 -6.34 1.20
CA THR A 547 6.95 -5.09 0.79
C THR A 547 7.86 -4.13 0.05
N GLU A 548 9.12 -4.49 -0.20
CA GLU A 548 10.20 -3.64 -0.71
C GLU A 548 10.60 -2.47 0.24
N LYS A 549 10.00 -2.39 1.43
CA LYS A 549 10.41 -1.49 2.52
C LYS A 549 11.62 -2.06 3.25
N PHE A 550 12.45 -1.18 3.83
CA PHE A 550 13.56 -1.64 4.67
C PHE A 550 13.08 -2.44 5.88
N ASP A 551 13.76 -3.55 6.16
CA ASP A 551 13.57 -4.34 7.37
C ASP A 551 14.31 -3.67 8.54
N LYS A 552 13.67 -2.65 9.12
CA LYS A 552 14.25 -1.83 10.20
C LYS A 552 14.72 -2.68 11.39
N GLN A 553 13.96 -3.72 11.74
CA GLN A 553 14.30 -4.57 12.89
C GLN A 553 15.57 -5.39 12.63
N THR A 554 15.66 -6.03 11.45
CA THR A 554 16.84 -6.80 11.07
C THR A 554 18.07 -5.89 10.91
N ILE A 555 17.93 -4.72 10.25
CA ILE A 555 19.02 -3.76 10.07
C ILE A 555 19.54 -3.29 11.43
N ARG A 556 18.64 -2.83 12.35
CA ARG A 556 19.00 -2.41 13.70
C ARG A 556 19.70 -3.53 14.48
N ARG A 557 19.15 -4.74 14.47
CA ARG A 557 19.74 -5.90 15.15
C ARG A 557 21.15 -6.21 14.65
N ILE A 558 21.35 -6.24 13.33
CA ILE A 558 22.68 -6.48 12.72
C ILE A 558 23.63 -5.36 13.12
N ALA A 559 23.23 -4.11 13.04
CA ALA A 559 24.08 -2.97 13.40
C ALA A 559 24.51 -3.04 14.87
N LEU A 560 23.59 -3.30 15.80
CA LEU A 560 23.90 -3.36 17.22
C LEU A 560 24.78 -4.56 17.63
N GLN A 561 24.84 -5.61 16.81
CA GLN A 561 25.74 -6.76 17.00
C GLN A 561 27.15 -6.52 16.45
N ASN A 562 27.38 -5.45 15.69
CA ASN A 562 28.65 -5.13 15.06
C ASN A 562 29.19 -3.79 15.58
N THR A 563 30.53 -3.66 15.60
CA THR A 563 31.18 -2.40 15.93
C THR A 563 30.81 -1.34 14.89
N PRO A 564 30.43 -0.10 15.30
CA PRO A 564 30.22 0.99 14.36
C PRO A 564 31.45 1.26 13.52
N SER A 565 31.26 1.60 12.25
CA SER A 565 32.35 2.04 11.38
C SER A 565 32.88 3.41 11.80
N TRP A 566 32.07 4.18 12.54
CA TRP A 566 32.44 5.41 13.21
C TRP A 566 31.58 5.62 14.47
N SER A 567 32.16 6.13 15.55
CA SER A 567 31.47 6.54 16.78
C SER A 567 32.06 7.84 17.34
N ALA A 568 31.20 8.70 17.92
CA ALA A 568 31.59 9.94 18.58
C ALA A 568 32.20 9.67 19.95
#